data_e769ddf634703a3e9e9f40a9b8aaa893
#
_entry.id   e769ddf634703a3e9e9f40a9b8aaa893
#
_cell.length_a   1.000
_cell.length_b   1.000
_cell.length_c   1.000
_cell.angle_alpha   90.00
_cell.angle_beta   90.00
_cell.angle_gamma   90.00
#
_symmetry.space_group_name_H-M   'P 1'
#
loop_
_entity.id
_entity.type
_entity.pdbx_description
1 polymer ?
#
loop_
_entity_poly.entity_id
_entity_poly.type
_entity_poly.pdbx_seq_one_letter_code
_entity_poly.pdbx_strand_id
1 'polypeptide(L)'
;MISSFKRAAVLCALVACGANASAQDFPARPITLVVPFAAGGNNDVSGRIIAQKMGELLGQPVVVDNRAGAAGAIGASAVARARNDGYTLGFLSSGPLATNMSLYKTLPYDSTKDFSPVVKTTTSPSVLVVHPSVPVGNLKELVAYLKGNAGKINYGTSGAGSSPHLSAVLFESLAGVAMTHIPYKGGNQVNTDLLSGQIQLSFSPILEVVPHIQAGKLKAIAVTSATRSSLLPDVPAIAETLPGYEVITWNGVVAPAGTPPEVVARLNKAAVDAVNSPEVKTKLLQLGLEPAPSSPDEFLAFIKSEIGSFAKLVKLAGVEAQ
;
A
#
# COMPACT_ATOMS: atom_id res chain seq x y z
N MET A 1 47.51 -7.06 -58.07
CA MET A 1 46.13 -6.51 -57.91
C MET A 1 45.12 -7.50 -57.34
N ILE A 2 45.39 -8.78 -57.16
CA ILE A 2 44.40 -9.79 -56.63
C ILE A 2 44.37 -9.83 -55.06
N SER A 3 45.37 -9.33 -54.35
CA SER A 3 45.48 -9.44 -52.90
C SER A 3 44.61 -8.39 -52.12
N SER A 4 44.34 -7.23 -52.75
CA SER A 4 43.55 -6.14 -52.13
C SER A 4 42.04 -6.40 -52.15
N PHE A 5 41.53 -7.15 -53.14
CA PHE A 5 40.12 -7.52 -53.19
C PHE A 5 39.72 -8.57 -52.16
N LYS A 6 40.63 -9.49 -51.79
CA LYS A 6 40.35 -10.48 -50.73
C LYS A 6 40.32 -9.87 -49.33
N ARG A 7 41.08 -8.82 -49.06
CA ARG A 7 41.07 -8.10 -47.76
C ARG A 7 39.81 -7.25 -47.58
N ALA A 8 39.29 -6.63 -48.64
CA ALA A 8 38.04 -5.86 -48.59
C ALA A 8 36.81 -6.77 -48.37
N ALA A 9 36.79 -7.97 -48.98
CA ALA A 9 35.69 -8.93 -48.80
C ALA A 9 35.63 -9.50 -47.39
N VAL A 10 36.76 -9.71 -46.69
CA VAL A 10 36.82 -10.19 -45.30
C VAL A 10 36.40 -9.09 -44.34
N LEU A 11 36.69 -7.81 -44.59
CA LEU A 11 36.26 -6.70 -43.73
C LEU A 11 34.74 -6.46 -43.84
N CYS A 12 34.13 -6.60 -45.00
CA CYS A 12 32.67 -6.52 -45.19
C CYS A 12 31.90 -7.69 -44.53
N ALA A 13 32.49 -8.90 -44.50
CA ALA A 13 31.86 -10.04 -43.81
C ALA A 13 31.87 -9.93 -42.29
N LEU A 14 32.85 -9.25 -41.68
CA LEU A 14 32.92 -8.99 -40.23
C LEU A 14 31.94 -7.91 -39.75
N VAL A 15 31.57 -6.97 -40.61
CA VAL A 15 30.58 -5.92 -40.30
C VAL A 15 29.13 -6.45 -40.39
N ALA A 16 28.88 -7.46 -41.22
CA ALA A 16 27.53 -8.04 -41.35
C ALA A 16 27.13 -9.00 -40.23
N CYS A 17 28.07 -9.51 -39.41
CA CYS A 17 27.76 -10.35 -38.24
C CYS A 17 27.41 -9.58 -36.95
N GLY A 18 27.49 -8.25 -36.95
CA GLY A 18 27.26 -7.43 -35.75
C GLY A 18 25.82 -6.95 -35.54
N ALA A 19 24.86 -7.27 -36.41
CA ALA A 19 23.57 -6.58 -36.44
C ALA A 19 22.34 -7.41 -35.99
N ASN A 20 22.55 -8.59 -35.40
CA ASN A 20 21.46 -9.36 -34.78
C ASN A 20 21.68 -9.48 -33.26
N ALA A 21 21.87 -8.36 -32.54
CA ALA A 21 21.47 -8.32 -31.15
C ALA A 21 19.96 -8.29 -31.15
N SER A 22 19.32 -9.46 -31.25
CA SER A 22 17.91 -9.61 -30.90
C SER A 22 17.79 -9.05 -29.49
N ALA A 23 17.08 -7.93 -29.33
CA ALA A 23 16.69 -7.48 -28.05
C ALA A 23 16.00 -8.66 -27.36
N GLN A 24 16.67 -9.29 -26.40
CA GLN A 24 16.09 -10.43 -25.69
C GLN A 24 14.73 -9.95 -25.15
N ASP A 25 13.66 -10.64 -25.57
CA ASP A 25 12.31 -10.28 -25.12
C ASP A 25 12.29 -10.24 -23.58
N PHE A 26 12.03 -9.07 -23.03
CA PHE A 26 11.88 -8.92 -21.58
C PHE A 26 10.60 -9.62 -21.13
N PRO A 27 10.62 -10.41 -20.02
CA PRO A 27 11.79 -10.85 -19.23
C PRO A 27 12.41 -12.15 -19.79
N ALA A 28 13.74 -12.23 -19.81
CA ALA A 28 14.50 -13.43 -20.21
C ALA A 28 15.06 -14.23 -19.02
N ARG A 29 14.86 -13.76 -17.79
CA ARG A 29 15.34 -14.35 -16.52
C ARG A 29 14.40 -14.00 -15.37
N PRO A 30 14.50 -14.67 -14.21
CA PRO A 30 13.68 -14.36 -13.04
C PRO A 30 13.75 -12.88 -12.62
N ILE A 31 12.60 -12.37 -12.18
CA ILE A 31 12.44 -11.01 -11.63
C ILE A 31 12.44 -11.12 -10.11
N THR A 32 13.12 -10.22 -9.41
CA THR A 32 13.07 -10.08 -7.96
C THR A 32 12.02 -9.05 -7.55
N LEU A 33 11.09 -9.43 -6.68
CA LEU A 33 10.11 -8.54 -6.07
C LEU A 33 10.48 -8.29 -4.61
N VAL A 34 11.07 -7.14 -4.32
CA VAL A 34 11.43 -6.75 -2.94
C VAL A 34 10.16 -6.37 -2.18
N VAL A 35 9.95 -7.05 -1.05
CA VAL A 35 8.89 -6.73 -0.07
C VAL A 35 9.57 -6.16 1.18
N PRO A 36 9.28 -4.90 1.58
CA PRO A 36 10.02 -4.22 2.65
C PRO A 36 9.54 -4.59 4.06
N PHE A 37 8.95 -5.75 4.23
CA PHE A 37 8.40 -6.26 5.48
C PHE A 37 8.76 -7.73 5.71
N ALA A 38 8.59 -8.18 6.96
CA ALA A 38 8.89 -9.56 7.33
C ALA A 38 7.99 -10.56 6.59
N ALA A 39 8.55 -11.73 6.33
CA ALA A 39 7.83 -12.84 5.73
C ALA A 39 6.61 -13.26 6.60
N GLY A 40 5.53 -13.68 5.95
CA GLY A 40 4.27 -14.12 6.59
C GLY A 40 3.32 -12.98 6.96
N GLY A 41 3.74 -11.72 6.86
CA GLY A 41 2.85 -10.57 7.03
C GLY A 41 1.94 -10.34 5.82
N ASN A 42 0.91 -9.50 5.98
CA ASN A 42 -0.10 -9.26 4.94
C ASN A 42 0.52 -8.78 3.61
N ASN A 43 1.53 -7.90 3.68
CA ASN A 43 2.25 -7.43 2.49
C ASN A 43 3.06 -8.53 1.81
N ASP A 44 3.67 -9.44 2.57
CA ASP A 44 4.41 -10.57 2.01
C ASP A 44 3.47 -11.56 1.33
N VAL A 45 2.39 -11.95 2.02
CA VAL A 45 1.41 -12.90 1.48
C VAL A 45 0.75 -12.36 0.21
N SER A 46 0.30 -11.11 0.20
CA SER A 46 -0.29 -10.48 -0.98
C SER A 46 0.72 -10.29 -2.11
N GLY A 47 1.95 -9.88 -1.79
CA GLY A 47 3.03 -9.79 -2.75
C GLY A 47 3.34 -11.12 -3.43
N ARG A 48 3.35 -12.25 -2.69
CA ARG A 48 3.55 -13.60 -3.24
C ARG A 48 2.41 -14.05 -4.15
N ILE A 49 1.16 -13.76 -3.76
CA ILE A 49 -0.02 -14.09 -4.58
C ILE A 49 0.06 -13.37 -5.95
N ILE A 50 0.37 -12.08 -5.93
CA ILE A 50 0.51 -11.28 -7.16
C ILE A 50 1.74 -11.72 -7.95
N ALA A 51 2.89 -11.91 -7.30
CA ALA A 51 4.14 -12.33 -7.92
C ALA A 51 4.00 -13.68 -8.66
N GLN A 52 3.35 -14.66 -8.03
CA GLN A 52 3.09 -15.95 -8.64
C GLN A 52 2.33 -15.79 -9.97
N LYS A 53 1.22 -15.05 -9.94
CA LYS A 53 0.38 -14.85 -11.13
C LYS A 53 1.07 -14.01 -12.20
N MET A 54 1.82 -12.97 -11.80
CA MET A 54 2.66 -12.22 -12.75
C MET A 54 3.69 -13.12 -13.42
N GLY A 55 4.32 -14.03 -12.65
CA GLY A 55 5.29 -14.99 -13.20
C GLY A 55 4.70 -15.90 -14.26
N GLU A 56 3.48 -16.42 -14.04
CA GLU A 56 2.74 -17.21 -15.02
C GLU A 56 2.49 -16.42 -16.33
N LEU A 57 2.07 -15.15 -16.19
CA LEU A 57 1.74 -14.28 -17.32
C LEU A 57 2.98 -13.76 -18.07
N LEU A 58 4.11 -13.61 -17.38
CA LEU A 58 5.37 -13.14 -17.97
C LEU A 58 6.22 -14.28 -18.56
N GLY A 59 5.93 -15.53 -18.19
CA GLY A 59 6.72 -16.69 -18.58
C GLY A 59 8.07 -16.81 -17.86
N GLN A 60 8.29 -16.03 -16.79
CA GLN A 60 9.49 -16.04 -15.96
C GLN A 60 9.11 -15.92 -14.49
N PRO A 61 9.77 -16.62 -13.56
CA PRO A 61 9.48 -16.51 -12.13
C PRO A 61 9.61 -15.09 -11.62
N VAL A 62 8.64 -14.64 -10.79
CA VAL A 62 8.75 -13.44 -9.97
C VAL A 62 8.97 -13.88 -8.52
N VAL A 63 10.18 -13.67 -8.00
CA VAL A 63 10.64 -14.20 -6.73
C VAL A 63 10.60 -13.11 -5.67
N VAL A 64 9.90 -13.36 -4.55
CA VAL A 64 9.81 -12.42 -3.44
C VAL A 64 11.08 -12.46 -2.59
N ASP A 65 11.65 -11.27 -2.32
CA ASP A 65 12.80 -11.02 -1.44
C ASP A 65 12.37 -10.07 -0.31
N ASN A 66 12.32 -10.56 0.93
CA ASN A 66 11.91 -9.77 2.09
C ASN A 66 13.08 -8.95 2.65
N ARG A 67 12.99 -7.62 2.61
CA ARG A 67 13.99 -6.67 3.14
C ARG A 67 13.36 -5.73 4.16
N ALA A 68 13.06 -6.26 5.33
CA ALA A 68 12.39 -5.54 6.41
C ALA A 68 13.31 -4.52 7.11
N GLY A 69 12.70 -3.51 7.73
CA GLY A 69 13.34 -2.56 8.63
C GLY A 69 13.02 -1.10 8.33
N ALA A 70 13.18 -0.23 9.33
CA ALA A 70 12.92 1.22 9.27
C ALA A 70 11.57 1.56 8.58
N ALA A 71 10.47 0.99 9.05
CA ALA A 71 9.14 1.14 8.46
C ALA A 71 9.11 0.93 6.92
N GLY A 72 9.92 -0.01 6.41
CA GLY A 72 10.03 -0.34 4.99
C GLY A 72 11.05 0.49 4.21
N ALA A 73 11.71 1.46 4.83
CA ALA A 73 12.69 2.32 4.15
C ALA A 73 13.92 1.55 3.63
N ILE A 74 14.34 0.47 4.32
CA ILE A 74 15.45 -0.37 3.88
C ILE A 74 15.15 -1.03 2.53
N GLY A 75 14.01 -1.70 2.42
CA GLY A 75 13.61 -2.35 1.18
C GLY A 75 13.34 -1.36 0.05
N ALA A 76 12.66 -0.24 0.33
CA ALA A 76 12.42 0.81 -0.64
C ALA A 76 13.72 1.39 -1.19
N SER A 77 14.70 1.70 -0.31
CA SER A 77 16.03 2.17 -0.72
C SER A 77 16.79 1.14 -1.58
N ALA A 78 16.63 -0.14 -1.27
CA ALA A 78 17.25 -1.20 -2.08
C ALA A 78 16.69 -1.23 -3.51
N VAL A 79 15.38 -1.01 -3.67
CA VAL A 79 14.75 -0.89 -5.00
C VAL A 79 15.22 0.38 -5.71
N ALA A 80 15.19 1.54 -5.03
CA ALA A 80 15.60 2.83 -5.61
C ALA A 80 17.02 2.79 -6.20
N ARG A 81 17.92 2.00 -5.60
CA ARG A 81 19.33 1.86 -6.02
C ARG A 81 19.60 0.69 -6.96
N ALA A 82 18.58 -0.11 -7.28
CA ALA A 82 18.76 -1.23 -8.20
C ALA A 82 18.90 -0.75 -9.64
N ARG A 83 19.33 -1.66 -10.53
CA ARG A 83 19.39 -1.37 -11.97
C ARG A 83 17.98 -1.18 -12.51
N ASN A 84 17.82 -0.22 -13.40
CA ASN A 84 16.54 0.12 -14.03
C ASN A 84 16.24 -0.77 -15.25
N ASP A 85 16.58 -2.04 -15.20
CA ASP A 85 16.40 -3.03 -16.26
C ASP A 85 15.11 -3.85 -16.14
N GLY A 86 14.25 -3.54 -15.13
CA GLY A 86 12.99 -4.23 -14.88
C GLY A 86 13.09 -5.55 -14.11
N TYR A 87 14.29 -6.02 -13.76
CA TYR A 87 14.49 -7.28 -13.05
C TYR A 87 14.51 -7.14 -11.51
N THR A 88 14.47 -5.93 -10.99
CA THR A 88 14.25 -5.67 -9.57
C THR A 88 13.06 -4.73 -9.41
N LEU A 89 12.02 -5.19 -8.74
CA LEU A 89 10.79 -4.45 -8.47
C LEU A 89 10.61 -4.31 -6.97
N GLY A 90 9.81 -3.32 -6.55
CA GLY A 90 9.35 -3.19 -5.18
C GLY A 90 7.85 -3.41 -5.08
N PHE A 91 7.41 -4.23 -4.14
CA PHE A 91 6.02 -4.28 -3.70
C PHE A 91 5.90 -3.42 -2.44
N LEU A 92 5.59 -2.16 -2.65
CA LEU A 92 5.65 -1.13 -1.60
C LEU A 92 4.24 -0.70 -1.21
N SER A 93 4.08 -0.36 0.08
CA SER A 93 2.82 0.16 0.63
C SER A 93 2.82 1.68 0.76
N SER A 94 1.69 2.24 1.19
CA SER A 94 1.53 3.67 1.53
C SER A 94 2.58 4.20 2.52
N GLY A 95 3.06 3.35 3.44
CA GLY A 95 4.12 3.72 4.39
C GLY A 95 5.38 4.21 3.67
N PRO A 96 6.15 3.30 3.02
CA PRO A 96 7.37 3.67 2.29
C PRO A 96 7.14 4.68 1.17
N LEU A 97 6.02 4.63 0.45
CA LEU A 97 5.80 5.49 -0.72
C LEU A 97 5.20 6.87 -0.41
N ALA A 98 4.53 7.04 0.74
CA ALA A 98 3.90 8.32 1.06
C ALA A 98 4.14 8.77 2.50
N THR A 99 3.76 8.00 3.51
CA THR A 99 3.77 8.45 4.90
C THR A 99 5.19 8.76 5.41
N ASN A 100 6.18 7.92 5.05
CA ASN A 100 7.57 8.09 5.48
C ASN A 100 8.18 9.42 5.01
N MET A 101 7.72 9.97 3.88
CA MET A 101 8.16 11.28 3.38
C MET A 101 7.88 12.41 4.39
N SER A 102 6.95 12.21 5.30
CA SER A 102 6.60 13.20 6.34
C SER A 102 7.03 12.79 7.75
N LEU A 103 7.31 11.50 7.99
CA LEU A 103 7.70 10.99 9.30
C LEU A 103 9.20 10.99 9.54
N TYR A 104 10.03 11.06 8.51
CA TYR A 104 11.49 11.04 8.62
C TYR A 104 12.09 12.33 8.09
N LYS A 105 12.99 12.94 8.88
CA LYS A 105 13.80 14.11 8.44
C LYS A 105 14.72 13.76 7.29
N THR A 106 15.21 12.52 7.27
CA THR A 106 16.14 12.04 6.24
C THR A 106 15.73 10.65 5.80
N LEU A 107 15.28 10.54 4.54
CA LEU A 107 15.04 9.27 3.87
C LEU A 107 16.15 9.00 2.85
N PRO A 108 16.58 7.72 2.69
CA PRO A 108 17.59 7.36 1.70
C PRO A 108 17.05 7.26 0.26
N TYR A 109 15.83 7.74 0.00
CA TYR A 109 15.16 7.80 -1.30
C TYR A 109 14.09 8.89 -1.34
N ASP A 110 13.69 9.30 -2.55
CA ASP A 110 12.57 10.20 -2.83
C ASP A 110 11.48 9.42 -3.62
N SER A 111 10.31 9.25 -3.04
CA SER A 111 9.23 8.47 -3.65
C SER A 111 8.75 9.02 -5.00
N THR A 112 8.98 10.31 -5.27
CA THR A 112 8.55 10.97 -6.51
C THR A 112 9.59 10.96 -7.62
N LYS A 113 10.85 10.62 -7.29
CA LYS A 113 12.00 10.71 -8.23
C LYS A 113 12.69 9.38 -8.46
N ASP A 114 12.79 8.54 -7.43
CA ASP A 114 13.64 7.36 -7.44
C ASP A 114 12.91 6.08 -7.89
N PHE A 115 11.62 6.20 -8.23
CA PHE A 115 10.81 5.10 -8.72
C PHE A 115 10.09 5.43 -10.03
N SER A 116 9.94 4.42 -10.86
CA SER A 116 8.99 4.34 -11.97
C SER A 116 7.78 3.54 -11.47
N PRO A 117 6.61 4.15 -11.21
CA PRO A 117 5.41 3.43 -10.82
C PRO A 117 4.98 2.45 -11.90
N VAL A 118 4.62 1.23 -11.50
CA VAL A 118 4.12 0.19 -12.41
C VAL A 118 2.62 0.05 -12.28
N VAL A 119 2.11 -0.21 -11.06
CA VAL A 119 0.68 -0.41 -10.82
C VAL A 119 0.36 -0.23 -9.33
N LYS A 120 -0.72 0.44 -9.00
CA LYS A 120 -1.39 0.25 -7.71
C LYS A 120 -2.10 -1.10 -7.77
N THR A 121 -1.97 -1.93 -6.75
CA THR A 121 -2.52 -3.29 -6.79
C THR A 121 -3.75 -3.44 -5.93
N THR A 122 -3.70 -2.93 -4.71
CA THR A 122 -4.75 -3.11 -3.71
C THR A 122 -4.93 -1.87 -2.85
N THR A 123 -6.13 -1.72 -2.31
CA THR A 123 -6.45 -0.83 -1.20
C THR A 123 -6.93 -1.64 0.00
N SER A 124 -6.76 -1.10 1.20
CA SER A 124 -7.22 -1.72 2.44
C SER A 124 -7.81 -0.62 3.34
N PRO A 125 -9.11 -0.47 3.38
CA PRO A 125 -9.76 0.43 4.32
C PRO A 125 -9.71 -0.16 5.73
N SER A 126 -9.79 0.73 6.72
CA SER A 126 -10.09 0.38 8.10
C SER A 126 -11.58 0.55 8.38
N VAL A 127 -12.03 0.03 9.49
CA VAL A 127 -13.38 0.25 10.00
C VAL A 127 -13.30 0.91 11.37
N LEU A 128 -14.07 1.98 11.55
CA LEU A 128 -14.32 2.59 12.85
C LEU A 128 -15.26 1.67 13.63
N VAL A 129 -14.72 1.04 14.66
CA VAL A 129 -15.45 0.14 15.55
C VAL A 129 -15.54 0.72 16.95
N VAL A 130 -16.64 0.43 17.63
CA VAL A 130 -16.83 0.80 19.04
C VAL A 130 -17.17 -0.42 19.88
N HIS A 131 -16.75 -0.38 21.16
CA HIS A 131 -17.18 -1.37 22.15
C HIS A 131 -18.69 -1.25 22.40
N PRO A 132 -19.43 -2.34 22.64
CA PRO A 132 -20.89 -2.30 22.88
C PRO A 132 -21.36 -1.38 24.01
N SER A 133 -20.49 -1.09 24.99
CA SER A 133 -20.81 -0.14 26.09
C SER A 133 -21.00 1.31 25.62
N VAL A 134 -20.50 1.65 24.42
CA VAL A 134 -20.76 2.97 23.82
C VAL A 134 -22.19 2.97 23.25
N PRO A 135 -23.09 3.84 23.77
CA PRO A 135 -24.53 3.78 23.46
C PRO A 135 -24.85 4.46 22.12
N VAL A 136 -24.26 3.99 21.04
CA VAL A 136 -24.42 4.54 19.68
C VAL A 136 -24.67 3.41 18.68
N GLY A 137 -25.44 3.67 17.63
CA GLY A 137 -25.74 2.75 16.54
C GLY A 137 -25.24 3.21 15.17
N ASN A 138 -24.81 4.48 15.03
CA ASN A 138 -24.38 5.05 13.76
C ASN A 138 -23.39 6.21 13.97
N LEU A 139 -22.83 6.72 12.86
CA LEU A 139 -21.80 7.75 12.90
C LEU A 139 -22.31 9.09 13.46
N LYS A 140 -23.56 9.48 13.15
CA LYS A 140 -24.13 10.74 13.67
C LYS A 140 -24.31 10.69 15.18
N GLU A 141 -24.78 9.57 15.71
CA GLU A 141 -24.90 9.36 17.16
C GLU A 141 -23.52 9.33 17.82
N LEU A 142 -22.51 8.70 17.19
CA LEU A 142 -21.15 8.70 17.71
C LEU A 142 -20.57 10.12 17.80
N VAL A 143 -20.72 10.92 16.74
CA VAL A 143 -20.26 12.34 16.76
C VAL A 143 -20.94 13.12 17.88
N ALA A 144 -22.26 12.97 18.06
CA ALA A 144 -22.98 13.64 19.13
C ALA A 144 -22.51 13.17 20.51
N TYR A 145 -22.31 11.86 20.68
CA TYR A 145 -21.80 11.28 21.93
C TYR A 145 -20.39 11.80 22.29
N LEU A 146 -19.49 11.84 21.29
CA LEU A 146 -18.12 12.35 21.48
C LEU A 146 -18.10 13.84 21.84
N LYS A 147 -18.98 14.67 21.25
CA LYS A 147 -19.14 16.09 21.62
C LYS A 147 -19.57 16.27 23.07
N GLY A 148 -20.48 15.42 23.56
CA GLY A 148 -20.90 15.42 24.98
C GLY A 148 -19.86 14.85 25.93
N ASN A 149 -18.84 14.15 25.45
CA ASN A 149 -17.80 13.50 26.25
C ASN A 149 -16.38 13.88 25.80
N ALA A 150 -16.18 15.14 25.41
CA ALA A 150 -14.91 15.63 24.87
C ALA A 150 -13.70 15.23 25.74
N GLY A 151 -12.72 14.57 25.13
CA GLY A 151 -11.50 14.10 25.78
C GLY A 151 -11.66 12.95 26.79
N LYS A 152 -12.87 12.40 26.95
CA LYS A 152 -13.11 11.29 27.92
C LYS A 152 -13.17 9.91 27.27
N ILE A 153 -13.21 9.86 25.95
CA ILE A 153 -13.33 8.63 25.20
C ILE A 153 -11.96 8.24 24.66
N ASN A 154 -11.49 7.05 25.04
CA ASN A 154 -10.20 6.55 24.66
C ASN A 154 -10.28 5.82 23.32
N TYR A 155 -9.34 6.10 22.41
CA TYR A 155 -9.14 5.31 21.21
C TYR A 155 -7.73 4.71 21.14
N GLY A 156 -7.66 3.46 20.69
CA GLY A 156 -6.40 2.73 20.56
C GLY A 156 -5.84 2.76 19.16
N THR A 157 -4.51 2.82 19.05
CA THR A 157 -3.78 2.73 17.77
C THR A 157 -2.52 1.89 17.91
N SER A 158 -1.96 1.43 16.80
CA SER A 158 -0.67 0.73 16.77
C SER A 158 0.55 1.68 16.86
N GLY A 159 0.36 2.88 17.42
CA GLY A 159 1.41 3.87 17.65
C GLY A 159 1.16 5.21 16.95
N ALA A 160 1.91 6.23 17.37
CA ALA A 160 1.85 7.56 16.77
C ALA A 160 2.27 7.53 15.29
N GLY A 161 1.53 8.25 14.43
CA GLY A 161 1.78 8.28 12.97
C GLY A 161 1.31 7.04 12.22
N SER A 162 0.78 6.01 12.91
CA SER A 162 0.18 4.85 12.24
C SER A 162 -1.11 5.24 11.52
N SER A 163 -1.54 4.43 10.53
CA SER A 163 -2.79 4.68 9.80
C SER A 163 -4.01 4.80 10.72
N PRO A 164 -4.20 3.96 11.77
CA PRO A 164 -5.25 4.15 12.77
C PRO A 164 -5.18 5.51 13.49
N HIS A 165 -3.97 5.99 13.83
CA HIS A 165 -3.80 7.30 14.44
C HIS A 165 -4.20 8.43 13.49
N LEU A 166 -3.71 8.41 12.26
CA LEU A 166 -4.03 9.41 11.24
C LEU A 166 -5.52 9.42 10.89
N SER A 167 -6.16 8.23 10.89
CA SER A 167 -7.61 8.09 10.72
C SER A 167 -8.39 8.80 11.83
N ALA A 168 -7.98 8.62 13.09
CA ALA A 168 -8.61 9.27 14.23
C ALA A 168 -8.43 10.80 14.17
N VAL A 169 -7.22 11.26 13.87
CA VAL A 169 -6.91 12.70 13.79
C VAL A 169 -7.74 13.40 12.70
N LEU A 170 -7.86 12.79 11.50
CA LEU A 170 -8.71 13.35 10.46
C LEU A 170 -10.18 13.36 10.90
N PHE A 171 -10.64 12.29 11.55
CA PHE A 171 -11.99 12.20 12.07
C PHE A 171 -12.27 13.29 13.12
N GLU A 172 -11.39 13.48 14.11
CA GLU A 172 -11.50 14.53 15.11
C GLU A 172 -11.59 15.92 14.48
N SER A 173 -10.73 16.18 13.50
CA SER A 173 -10.69 17.47 12.78
C SER A 173 -11.99 17.75 12.02
N LEU A 174 -12.51 16.79 11.26
CA LEU A 174 -13.71 16.99 10.43
C LEU A 174 -14.99 16.95 11.24
N ALA A 175 -15.07 16.14 12.31
CA ALA A 175 -16.24 16.03 13.17
C ALA A 175 -16.30 17.13 14.24
N GLY A 176 -15.19 17.84 14.50
CA GLY A 176 -15.08 18.81 15.59
C GLY A 176 -15.26 18.15 16.95
N VAL A 177 -14.60 17.02 17.17
CA VAL A 177 -14.60 16.24 18.43
C VAL A 177 -13.19 16.09 18.98
N ALA A 178 -13.07 15.72 20.26
CA ALA A 178 -11.79 15.41 20.88
C ALA A 178 -11.88 14.05 21.59
N MET A 179 -10.87 13.20 21.38
CA MET A 179 -10.74 11.89 22.00
C MET A 179 -9.35 11.77 22.68
N THR A 180 -9.16 10.77 23.53
CA THR A 180 -7.87 10.51 24.16
C THR A 180 -7.15 9.38 23.44
N HIS A 181 -5.98 9.69 22.89
CA HIS A 181 -5.13 8.71 22.17
C HIS A 181 -4.38 7.79 23.13
N ILE A 182 -4.54 6.48 22.96
CA ILE A 182 -3.81 5.43 23.66
C ILE A 182 -2.94 4.65 22.65
N PRO A 183 -1.62 4.92 22.58
CA PRO A 183 -0.73 4.22 21.66
C PRO A 183 -0.30 2.87 22.23
N TYR A 184 -0.38 1.82 21.40
CA TYR A 184 0.08 0.47 21.67
C TYR A 184 1.26 0.10 20.75
N LYS A 185 1.95 -1.01 21.06
CA LYS A 185 3.04 -1.53 20.23
C LYS A 185 2.57 -2.34 19.01
N GLY A 186 1.27 -2.58 18.88
CA GLY A 186 0.68 -3.35 17.76
C GLY A 186 -0.83 -3.53 17.88
N GLY A 187 -1.47 -3.90 16.77
CA GLY A 187 -2.93 -4.05 16.66
C GLY A 187 -3.53 -5.10 17.61
N ASN A 188 -2.83 -6.20 17.88
CA ASN A 188 -3.35 -7.23 18.78
C ASN A 188 -3.64 -6.71 20.19
N GLN A 189 -2.80 -5.81 20.73
CA GLN A 189 -3.04 -5.21 22.04
C GLN A 189 -4.24 -4.25 21.99
N VAL A 190 -4.38 -3.47 20.91
CA VAL A 190 -5.55 -2.62 20.67
C VAL A 190 -6.83 -3.45 20.68
N ASN A 191 -6.86 -4.57 19.95
CA ASN A 191 -8.03 -5.43 19.86
C ASN A 191 -8.38 -6.06 21.22
N THR A 192 -7.38 -6.46 22.01
CA THR A 192 -7.61 -7.01 23.37
C THR A 192 -8.27 -5.98 24.27
N ASP A 193 -7.76 -4.75 24.31
CA ASP A 193 -8.27 -3.70 25.20
C ASP A 193 -9.60 -3.13 24.68
N LEU A 194 -9.83 -3.13 23.37
CA LEU A 194 -11.12 -2.78 22.79
C LEU A 194 -12.20 -3.80 23.16
N LEU A 195 -11.90 -5.09 23.05
CA LEU A 195 -12.84 -6.16 23.39
C LEU A 195 -13.16 -6.25 24.89
N SER A 196 -12.24 -5.81 25.74
CA SER A 196 -12.46 -5.73 27.18
C SER A 196 -13.10 -4.41 27.63
N GLY A 197 -13.26 -3.42 26.74
CA GLY A 197 -13.81 -2.10 27.02
C GLY A 197 -12.86 -1.13 27.73
N GLN A 198 -11.56 -1.45 27.84
CA GLN A 198 -10.54 -0.53 28.38
C GLN A 198 -10.36 0.68 27.47
N ILE A 199 -10.50 0.51 26.17
CA ILE A 199 -10.68 1.58 25.20
C ILE A 199 -12.05 1.45 24.54
N GLN A 200 -12.62 2.58 24.09
CA GLN A 200 -14.01 2.63 23.64
C GLN A 200 -14.15 2.48 22.12
N LEU A 201 -13.11 2.86 21.35
CA LEU A 201 -13.14 2.78 19.90
C LEU A 201 -11.75 2.60 19.30
N SER A 202 -11.72 2.18 18.03
CA SER A 202 -10.52 2.08 17.21
C SER A 202 -10.86 2.18 15.72
N PHE A 203 -9.89 2.61 14.93
CA PHE A 203 -9.89 2.50 13.46
C PHE A 203 -9.04 1.28 13.09
N SER A 204 -9.66 0.11 13.02
CA SER A 204 -8.97 -1.16 12.87
C SER A 204 -9.02 -1.69 11.44
N PRO A 205 -7.97 -2.41 10.97
CA PRO A 205 -8.06 -3.19 9.73
C PRO A 205 -9.29 -4.10 9.76
N ILE A 206 -10.03 -4.13 8.66
CA ILE A 206 -11.34 -4.82 8.60
C ILE A 206 -11.22 -6.28 9.04
N LEU A 207 -10.22 -7.02 8.55
CA LEU A 207 -10.08 -8.44 8.86
C LEU A 207 -9.79 -8.75 10.33
N GLU A 208 -9.15 -7.82 11.05
CA GLU A 208 -8.86 -8.01 12.46
C GLU A 208 -10.12 -7.98 13.33
N VAL A 209 -11.16 -7.30 12.87
CA VAL A 209 -12.36 -7.03 13.67
C VAL A 209 -13.65 -7.65 13.12
N VAL A 210 -13.70 -8.08 11.87
CA VAL A 210 -14.88 -8.75 11.27
C VAL A 210 -15.40 -9.91 12.11
N PRO A 211 -14.56 -10.85 12.62
CA PRO A 211 -15.06 -11.93 13.46
C PRO A 211 -15.72 -11.44 14.74
N HIS A 212 -15.22 -10.34 15.30
CA HIS A 212 -15.78 -9.74 16.52
C HIS A 212 -17.06 -8.96 16.26
N ILE A 213 -17.17 -8.32 15.08
CA ILE A 213 -18.39 -7.65 14.64
C ILE A 213 -19.50 -8.70 14.43
N GLN A 214 -19.19 -9.80 13.72
CA GLN A 214 -20.13 -10.89 13.48
C GLN A 214 -20.58 -11.60 14.77
N ALA A 215 -19.69 -11.67 15.76
CA ALA A 215 -20.01 -12.21 17.08
C ALA A 215 -20.72 -11.21 18.01
N GLY A 216 -21.04 -10.00 17.54
CA GLY A 216 -21.68 -8.94 18.35
C GLY A 216 -20.82 -8.37 19.46
N LYS A 217 -19.50 -8.66 19.47
CA LYS A 217 -18.54 -8.16 20.47
C LYS A 217 -18.06 -6.75 20.17
N LEU A 218 -18.19 -6.28 18.94
CA LEU A 218 -17.91 -4.92 18.48
C LEU A 218 -19.02 -4.44 17.57
N LYS A 219 -19.27 -3.12 17.53
CA LYS A 219 -20.17 -2.48 16.57
C LYS A 219 -19.35 -1.81 15.49
N ALA A 220 -19.59 -2.13 14.21
CA ALA A 220 -19.06 -1.40 13.09
C ALA A 220 -19.87 -0.12 12.87
N ILE A 221 -19.21 1.03 12.84
CA ILE A 221 -19.87 2.35 12.69
C ILE A 221 -19.73 2.87 11.27
N ALA A 222 -18.52 2.87 10.71
CA ALA A 222 -18.27 3.33 9.35
C ALA A 222 -16.89 2.84 8.85
N VAL A 223 -16.69 2.76 7.52
CA VAL A 223 -15.39 2.47 6.91
C VAL A 223 -14.64 3.75 6.56
N THR A 224 -13.30 3.65 6.51
CA THR A 224 -12.41 4.81 6.30
C THR A 224 -12.16 5.15 4.83
N SER A 225 -12.63 4.32 3.89
CA SER A 225 -12.60 4.59 2.45
C SER A 225 -13.61 5.68 2.05
N ALA A 226 -13.39 6.31 0.90
CA ALA A 226 -14.31 7.31 0.34
C ALA A 226 -15.71 6.72 0.02
N THR A 227 -15.77 5.43 -0.30
CA THR A 227 -17.00 4.67 -0.59
C THR A 227 -17.08 3.45 0.33
N ARG A 228 -18.23 2.79 0.38
CA ARG A 228 -18.40 1.55 1.15
C ARG A 228 -17.45 0.46 0.67
N SER A 229 -16.96 -0.32 1.61
CA SER A 229 -16.12 -1.48 1.32
C SER A 229 -16.95 -2.69 0.86
N SER A 230 -16.46 -3.41 -0.15
CA SER A 230 -17.07 -4.67 -0.57
C SER A 230 -17.02 -5.76 0.50
N LEU A 231 -16.14 -5.62 1.49
CA LEU A 231 -15.98 -6.52 2.62
C LEU A 231 -17.03 -6.28 3.72
N LEU A 232 -17.60 -5.07 3.77
CA LEU A 232 -18.63 -4.65 4.73
C LEU A 232 -19.67 -3.76 4.01
N PRO A 233 -20.45 -4.30 3.07
CA PRO A 233 -21.30 -3.51 2.18
C PRO A 233 -22.42 -2.75 2.90
N ASP A 234 -22.86 -3.24 4.07
CA ASP A 234 -23.90 -2.60 4.88
C ASP A 234 -23.35 -1.49 5.79
N VAL A 235 -22.02 -1.38 5.95
CA VAL A 235 -21.36 -0.37 6.78
C VAL A 235 -21.11 0.87 5.94
N PRO A 236 -21.64 2.07 6.31
CA PRO A 236 -21.45 3.29 5.55
C PRO A 236 -19.99 3.75 5.54
N ALA A 237 -19.61 4.54 4.54
CA ALA A 237 -18.36 5.27 4.57
C ALA A 237 -18.45 6.49 5.51
N ILE A 238 -17.36 6.83 6.20
CA ILE A 238 -17.31 8.06 7.01
C ILE A 238 -17.60 9.28 6.12
N ALA A 239 -17.12 9.26 4.87
CA ALA A 239 -17.35 10.30 3.88
C ALA A 239 -18.83 10.59 3.58
N GLU A 240 -19.74 9.63 3.78
CA GLU A 240 -21.19 9.86 3.62
C GLU A 240 -21.74 10.86 4.64
N THR A 241 -21.09 11.01 5.79
CA THR A 241 -21.47 11.97 6.85
C THR A 241 -20.49 13.13 6.99
N LEU A 242 -19.21 12.88 6.76
CA LEU A 242 -18.10 13.85 6.85
C LEU A 242 -17.41 13.94 5.48
N PRO A 243 -17.89 14.78 4.57
CA PRO A 243 -17.28 14.92 3.24
C PRO A 243 -15.79 15.26 3.30
N GLY A 244 -15.00 14.63 2.43
CA GLY A 244 -13.55 14.80 2.40
C GLY A 244 -12.78 13.87 3.33
N TYR A 245 -13.47 13.00 4.09
CA TYR A 245 -12.81 11.97 4.86
C TYR A 245 -12.38 10.80 3.97
N GLU A 246 -11.09 10.50 3.93
CA GLU A 246 -10.53 9.27 3.39
C GLU A 246 -9.17 9.00 4.03
N VAL A 247 -9.01 7.83 4.64
CA VAL A 247 -7.70 7.30 5.08
C VAL A 247 -7.69 5.81 4.79
N ILE A 248 -6.91 5.42 3.80
CA ILE A 248 -6.73 4.02 3.40
C ILE A 248 -5.25 3.66 3.39
N THR A 249 -4.95 2.37 3.57
CA THR A 249 -3.65 1.83 3.19
C THR A 249 -3.75 1.20 1.80
N TRP A 250 -2.64 1.14 1.09
CA TRP A 250 -2.59 0.60 -0.26
C TRP A 250 -1.23 0.01 -0.56
N ASN A 251 -1.18 -0.87 -1.56
CA ASN A 251 0.05 -1.46 -2.06
C ASN A 251 0.16 -1.26 -3.57
N GLY A 252 1.39 -1.24 -4.04
CA GLY A 252 1.66 -1.17 -5.46
C GLY A 252 3.03 -1.71 -5.83
N VAL A 253 3.19 -1.98 -7.11
CA VAL A 253 4.48 -2.37 -7.69
C VAL A 253 5.14 -1.14 -8.28
N VAL A 254 6.41 -0.97 -7.96
CA VAL A 254 7.29 0.06 -8.53
C VAL A 254 8.55 -0.57 -9.08
N ALA A 255 9.16 0.06 -10.06
CA ALA A 255 10.50 -0.23 -10.57
C ALA A 255 11.47 0.91 -10.20
N PRO A 256 12.79 0.74 -10.30
CA PRO A 256 13.75 1.84 -10.20
C PRO A 256 13.47 2.94 -11.23
N ALA A 257 13.77 4.19 -10.88
CA ALA A 257 13.61 5.31 -11.79
C ALA A 257 14.39 5.11 -13.11
N GLY A 258 13.78 5.52 -14.23
CA GLY A 258 14.38 5.36 -15.55
C GLY A 258 14.27 3.96 -16.13
N THR A 259 13.47 3.07 -15.55
CA THR A 259 13.12 1.79 -16.19
C THR A 259 12.44 2.08 -17.54
N PRO A 260 12.85 1.41 -18.64
CA PRO A 260 12.32 1.67 -19.97
C PRO A 260 10.80 1.60 -20.03
N PRO A 261 10.12 2.54 -20.72
CA PRO A 261 8.66 2.58 -20.75
C PRO A 261 8.00 1.30 -21.25
N GLU A 262 8.60 0.62 -22.23
CA GLU A 262 8.12 -0.66 -22.76
C GLU A 262 8.19 -1.78 -21.72
N VAL A 263 9.21 -1.76 -20.84
CA VAL A 263 9.35 -2.71 -19.73
C VAL A 263 8.27 -2.42 -18.67
N VAL A 264 8.07 -1.14 -18.33
CA VAL A 264 7.01 -0.72 -17.39
C VAL A 264 5.65 -1.13 -17.93
N ALA A 265 5.36 -0.89 -19.22
CA ALA A 265 4.08 -1.27 -19.83
C ALA A 265 3.83 -2.78 -19.80
N ARG A 266 4.85 -3.61 -20.07
CA ARG A 266 4.74 -5.07 -20.01
C ARG A 266 4.51 -5.57 -18.58
N LEU A 267 5.22 -4.99 -17.60
CA LEU A 267 5.03 -5.28 -16.16
C LEU A 267 3.65 -4.84 -15.69
N ASN A 268 3.20 -3.64 -16.08
CA ASN A 268 1.87 -3.15 -15.74
C ASN A 268 0.79 -4.10 -16.27
N LYS A 269 0.84 -4.45 -17.55
CA LYS A 269 -0.14 -5.37 -18.14
C LYS A 269 -0.20 -6.69 -17.36
N ALA A 270 0.94 -7.30 -17.07
CA ALA A 270 0.98 -8.55 -16.32
C ALA A 270 0.44 -8.40 -14.90
N ALA A 271 0.74 -7.29 -14.21
CA ALA A 271 0.24 -7.03 -12.86
C ALA A 271 -1.26 -6.73 -12.83
N VAL A 272 -1.78 -5.95 -13.78
CA VAL A 272 -3.22 -5.67 -13.92
C VAL A 272 -3.99 -6.96 -14.19
N ASP A 273 -3.52 -7.77 -15.14
CA ASP A 273 -4.14 -9.06 -15.47
C ASP A 273 -4.08 -10.03 -14.27
N ALA A 274 -2.97 -10.02 -13.52
CA ALA A 274 -2.82 -10.82 -12.30
C ALA A 274 -3.85 -10.42 -11.23
N VAL A 275 -3.93 -9.13 -10.90
CA VAL A 275 -4.85 -8.60 -9.87
C VAL A 275 -6.31 -8.83 -10.26
N ASN A 276 -6.65 -8.73 -11.55
CA ASN A 276 -8.01 -8.94 -12.05
C ASN A 276 -8.39 -10.41 -12.22
N SER A 277 -7.44 -11.35 -12.13
CA SER A 277 -7.78 -12.76 -12.24
C SER A 277 -8.68 -13.22 -11.08
N PRO A 278 -9.73 -14.04 -11.34
CA PRO A 278 -10.69 -14.44 -10.30
C PRO A 278 -10.04 -15.08 -9.08
N GLU A 279 -9.01 -15.90 -9.30
CA GLU A 279 -8.27 -16.58 -8.23
C GLU A 279 -7.55 -15.59 -7.32
N VAL A 280 -6.77 -14.64 -7.91
CA VAL A 280 -6.03 -13.62 -7.15
C VAL A 280 -7.00 -12.69 -6.43
N LYS A 281 -8.05 -12.24 -7.12
CA LYS A 281 -9.08 -11.38 -6.53
C LYS A 281 -9.71 -12.02 -5.30
N THR A 282 -10.08 -13.29 -5.36
CA THR A 282 -10.64 -14.01 -4.22
C THR A 282 -9.66 -14.07 -3.05
N LYS A 283 -8.40 -14.43 -3.31
CA LYS A 283 -7.36 -14.50 -2.28
C LYS A 283 -7.08 -13.12 -1.64
N LEU A 284 -7.04 -12.05 -2.44
CA LEU A 284 -6.83 -10.69 -1.93
C LEU A 284 -7.99 -10.25 -1.01
N LEU A 285 -9.24 -10.49 -1.42
CA LEU A 285 -10.40 -10.18 -0.58
C LEU A 285 -10.39 -10.96 0.74
N GLN A 286 -9.93 -12.22 0.74
CA GLN A 286 -9.74 -12.99 1.97
C GLN A 286 -8.68 -12.40 2.92
N LEU A 287 -7.75 -11.59 2.39
CA LEU A 287 -6.75 -10.83 3.16
C LEU A 287 -7.21 -9.42 3.54
N GLY A 288 -8.47 -9.04 3.27
CA GLY A 288 -8.99 -7.69 3.50
C GLY A 288 -8.41 -6.65 2.55
N LEU A 289 -7.94 -7.09 1.40
CA LEU A 289 -7.36 -6.25 0.38
C LEU A 289 -8.33 -6.17 -0.81
N GLU A 290 -8.78 -4.97 -1.13
CA GLU A 290 -9.62 -4.72 -2.28
C GLU A 290 -8.76 -4.53 -3.52
N PRO A 291 -8.95 -5.31 -4.59
CA PRO A 291 -8.26 -5.10 -5.86
C PRO A 291 -8.51 -3.70 -6.40
N ALA A 292 -7.44 -2.98 -6.72
CA ALA A 292 -7.50 -1.60 -7.22
C ALA A 292 -6.40 -1.34 -8.26
N PRO A 293 -6.31 -2.16 -9.34
CA PRO A 293 -5.28 -2.01 -10.35
C PRO A 293 -5.43 -0.67 -11.09
N SER A 294 -4.30 -0.09 -11.47
CA SER A 294 -4.22 1.18 -12.16
C SER A 294 -3.20 1.15 -13.30
N SER A 295 -3.25 2.16 -14.16
CA SER A 295 -2.12 2.49 -15.05
C SER A 295 -0.93 3.07 -14.26
N PRO A 296 0.28 3.13 -14.85
CA PRO A 296 1.44 3.77 -14.25
C PRO A 296 1.22 5.26 -13.92
N ASP A 297 0.58 5.99 -14.84
CA ASP A 297 0.33 7.42 -14.67
C ASP A 297 -0.69 7.71 -13.57
N GLU A 298 -1.77 6.94 -13.50
CA GLU A 298 -2.74 7.01 -12.40
C GLU A 298 -2.07 6.71 -11.07
N PHE A 299 -1.17 5.71 -11.02
CA PHE A 299 -0.47 5.37 -9.79
C PHE A 299 0.51 6.49 -9.38
N LEU A 300 1.23 7.10 -10.32
CA LEU A 300 2.09 8.25 -10.04
C LEU A 300 1.29 9.44 -9.47
N ALA A 301 0.16 9.76 -10.11
CA ALA A 301 -0.71 10.83 -9.65
C ALA A 301 -1.25 10.54 -8.24
N PHE A 302 -1.65 9.29 -7.99
CA PHE A 302 -2.12 8.83 -6.69
C PHE A 302 -1.03 8.93 -5.61
N ILE A 303 0.21 8.46 -5.86
CA ILE A 303 1.34 8.59 -4.92
C ILE A 303 1.57 10.06 -4.54
N LYS A 304 1.58 10.97 -5.52
CA LYS A 304 1.78 12.42 -5.27
C LYS A 304 0.66 13.02 -4.42
N SER A 305 -0.59 12.65 -4.70
CA SER A 305 -1.74 13.07 -3.89
C SER A 305 -1.64 12.56 -2.46
N GLU A 306 -1.29 11.29 -2.28
CA GLU A 306 -1.14 10.66 -0.98
C GLU A 306 -0.03 11.29 -0.13
N ILE A 307 1.14 11.59 -0.73
CA ILE A 307 2.20 12.32 -0.03
C ILE A 307 1.67 13.65 0.53
N GLY A 308 0.91 14.40 -0.28
CA GLY A 308 0.31 15.67 0.16
C GLY A 308 -0.74 15.48 1.26
N SER A 309 -1.56 14.45 1.17
CA SER A 309 -2.58 14.11 2.16
C SER A 309 -1.96 13.68 3.48
N PHE A 310 -1.01 12.73 3.44
CA PHE A 310 -0.31 12.28 4.64
C PHE A 310 0.51 13.39 5.30
N ALA A 311 1.15 14.28 4.54
CA ALA A 311 1.86 15.43 5.10
C ALA A 311 0.93 16.33 5.93
N LYS A 312 -0.29 16.59 5.45
CA LYS A 312 -1.30 17.35 6.19
C LYS A 312 -1.74 16.62 7.45
N LEU A 313 -1.97 15.30 7.36
CA LEU A 313 -2.40 14.48 8.50
C LEU A 313 -1.31 14.36 9.57
N VAL A 314 -0.06 14.14 9.19
CA VAL A 314 1.09 14.08 10.11
C VAL A 314 1.25 15.42 10.86
N LYS A 315 1.13 16.54 10.13
CA LYS A 315 1.16 17.88 10.74
C LYS A 315 -0.02 18.09 11.70
N LEU A 316 -1.23 17.69 11.31
CA LEU A 316 -2.43 17.81 12.14
C LEU A 316 -2.34 16.94 13.40
N ALA A 317 -1.71 15.78 13.29
CA ALA A 317 -1.47 14.85 14.40
C ALA A 317 -0.39 15.34 15.39
N GLY A 318 0.32 16.43 15.08
CA GLY A 318 1.42 16.91 15.91
C GLY A 318 2.60 15.91 16.02
N VAL A 319 2.74 15.01 15.04
CA VAL A 319 3.83 14.04 15.02
C VAL A 319 5.08 14.72 14.47
N GLU A 320 6.12 14.79 15.29
CA GLU A 320 7.42 15.31 14.85
C GLU A 320 8.16 14.29 13.98
N ALA A 321 8.78 14.77 12.90
CA ALA A 321 9.62 13.94 12.05
C ALA A 321 10.86 13.48 12.85
N GLN A 322 11.15 12.18 12.74
CA GLN A 322 12.29 11.49 13.40
C GLN A 322 13.60 11.67 12.63
#